data_4685e1905261896443ccc1602842645f
#
_entry.id   4685e1905261896443ccc1602842645f
#
_cell.length_a   1.000
_cell.length_b   1.000
_cell.length_c   1.000
_cell.angle_alpha   90.00
_cell.angle_beta   90.00
_cell.angle_gamma   90.00
#
_symmetry.space_group_name_H-M   'P 1'
#
loop_
_entity.id
_entity.type
_entity.pdbx_description
1 polymer ?
#
loop_
_entity_poly.entity_id
_entity_poly.type
_entity_poly.pdbx_seq_one_letter_code
_entity_poly.pdbx_strand_id
1 'polypeptide(L)'
;MQNAVPKGEGGMVAVLGSTVEVVEKILNDNKDNFLSEIANDNSDGQIVLSGKNIDLIKLTDVLKTNGIKNIKLPVSAPFHCKLMKNATEIMEHEIKKINFEDSKKLLISNVTADEISNKEELKNLLIKQIESRVRWRESVILMINKGVSHFIEIGPGKVLSGLVKRINKNVKIDTINS
;
A
#
# COMPACT_ATOMS: atom_id res chain seq x y z
N MET A 1 -10.29 6.60 -9.78
CA MET A 1 -9.45 6.87 -8.61
C MET A 1 -8.90 8.30 -8.59
N GLN A 2 -8.26 8.82 -9.65
CA GLN A 2 -7.68 10.19 -9.66
C GLN A 2 -8.71 11.32 -9.39
N ASN A 3 -9.96 11.11 -9.74
CA ASN A 3 -11.04 12.10 -9.54
C ASN A 3 -11.81 11.90 -8.23
N ALA A 4 -11.38 11.00 -7.35
CA ALA A 4 -12.06 10.72 -6.08
C ALA A 4 -11.85 11.84 -5.05
N VAL A 5 -10.75 12.58 -5.18
CA VAL A 5 -10.41 13.73 -4.35
C VAL A 5 -10.06 14.90 -5.28
N PRO A 6 -10.51 16.12 -5.00
CA PRO A 6 -10.16 17.29 -5.80
C PRO A 6 -8.64 17.45 -5.94
N LYS A 7 -8.22 17.85 -7.15
CA LYS A 7 -6.79 18.00 -7.44
C LYS A 7 -6.14 19.02 -6.48
N GLY A 8 -5.07 18.58 -5.83
CA GLY A 8 -4.32 19.43 -4.89
C GLY A 8 -4.76 19.32 -3.43
N GLU A 9 -5.84 18.60 -3.10
CA GLU A 9 -6.28 18.42 -1.71
C GLU A 9 -5.60 17.24 -1.01
N GLY A 10 -5.27 16.20 -1.74
CA GLY A 10 -4.62 15.01 -1.20
C GLY A 10 -3.26 14.73 -1.83
N GLY A 11 -2.48 13.88 -1.17
CA GLY A 11 -1.15 13.50 -1.63
C GLY A 11 -0.58 12.31 -0.88
N MET A 12 0.67 12.00 -1.20
CA MET A 12 1.40 10.89 -0.56
C MET A 12 2.84 11.30 -0.27
N VAL A 13 3.41 10.73 0.78
CA VAL A 13 4.79 10.94 1.23
C VAL A 13 5.45 9.59 1.47
N ALA A 14 6.61 9.37 0.86
CA ALA A 14 7.45 8.22 1.19
C ALA A 14 8.32 8.54 2.40
N VAL A 15 8.31 7.66 3.39
CA VAL A 15 9.19 7.65 4.57
C VAL A 15 10.29 6.64 4.32
N LEU A 16 11.54 7.04 4.56
CA LEU A 16 12.72 6.24 4.27
C LEU A 16 13.54 6.02 5.55
N GLY A 17 14.04 4.79 5.70
CA GLY A 17 14.93 4.41 6.81
C GLY A 17 14.25 4.28 8.17
N SER A 18 12.91 4.12 8.20
CA SER A 18 12.14 3.94 9.43
C SER A 18 11.29 2.67 9.36
N THR A 19 10.85 2.17 10.51
CA THR A 19 9.96 1.01 10.60
C THR A 19 8.50 1.42 10.71
N VAL A 20 7.59 0.49 10.44
CA VAL A 20 6.14 0.72 10.53
C VAL A 20 5.75 1.11 11.95
N GLU A 21 6.30 0.45 12.95
CA GLU A 21 6.00 0.69 14.38
C GLU A 21 6.36 2.11 14.80
N VAL A 22 7.52 2.62 14.35
CA VAL A 22 7.95 4.00 14.60
C VAL A 22 7.01 4.99 13.94
N VAL A 23 6.62 4.72 12.69
CA VAL A 23 5.70 5.59 11.95
C VAL A 23 4.29 5.56 12.57
N GLU A 24 3.77 4.40 12.94
CA GLU A 24 2.48 4.26 13.65
C GLU A 24 2.47 5.02 14.98
N LYS A 25 3.57 4.94 15.74
CA LYS A 25 3.71 5.72 16.97
C LYS A 25 3.62 7.21 16.70
N ILE A 26 4.35 7.72 15.71
CA ILE A 26 4.32 9.16 15.35
C ILE A 26 2.89 9.58 14.95
N LEU A 27 2.19 8.78 14.15
CA LEU A 27 0.82 9.07 13.75
C LEU A 27 -0.12 9.09 14.96
N ASN A 28 -0.01 8.13 15.87
CA ASN A 28 -0.83 8.04 17.08
C ASN A 28 -0.57 9.20 18.05
N ASP A 29 0.70 9.54 18.26
CA ASP A 29 1.11 10.63 19.17
C ASP A 29 0.65 12.01 18.65
N ASN A 30 0.36 12.12 17.36
CA ASN A 30 -0.04 13.38 16.71
C ASN A 30 -1.46 13.36 16.10
N LYS A 31 -2.29 12.38 16.44
CA LYS A 31 -3.65 12.22 15.87
C LYS A 31 -4.56 13.44 16.01
N ASP A 32 -4.32 14.30 17.00
CA ASP A 32 -5.10 15.52 17.23
C ASP A 32 -4.57 16.71 16.40
N ASN A 33 -3.37 16.61 15.82
CA ASN A 33 -2.73 17.66 15.03
C ASN A 33 -2.92 17.50 13.52
N PHE A 34 -2.96 16.25 13.04
CA PHE A 34 -3.16 15.91 11.63
C PHE A 34 -3.71 14.49 11.48
N LEU A 35 -4.40 14.25 10.35
CA LEU A 35 -4.90 12.94 9.98
C LEU A 35 -4.17 12.45 8.73
N SER A 36 -3.39 11.39 8.90
CA SER A 36 -2.72 10.70 7.82
C SER A 36 -2.69 9.20 8.11
N GLU A 37 -2.66 8.40 7.06
CA GLU A 37 -2.74 6.95 7.16
C GLU A 37 -1.55 6.30 6.45
N ILE A 38 -1.12 5.12 6.91
CA ILE A 38 -0.14 4.32 6.18
C ILE A 38 -0.83 3.71 4.97
N ALA A 39 -0.43 4.16 3.79
CA ALA A 39 -0.93 3.67 2.51
C ALA A 39 -0.22 2.38 2.08
N ASN A 40 1.10 2.31 2.24
CA ASN A 40 1.89 1.15 1.85
C ASN A 40 2.96 0.83 2.89
N ASP A 41 3.08 -0.43 3.25
CA ASP A 41 4.24 -1.05 3.87
C ASP A 41 5.00 -1.81 2.79
N ASN A 42 5.97 -1.15 2.15
CA ASN A 42 6.63 -1.68 0.97
C ASN A 42 7.82 -2.59 1.30
N SER A 43 8.61 -2.22 2.28
CA SER A 43 9.77 -2.99 2.77
C SER A 43 10.28 -2.34 4.05
N ASP A 44 11.18 -3.00 4.78
CA ASP A 44 11.90 -2.38 5.87
C ASP A 44 12.59 -1.10 5.38
N GLY A 45 12.27 0.01 6.05
CA GLY A 45 12.77 1.33 5.67
C GLY A 45 12.10 1.98 4.45
N GLN A 46 10.98 1.48 3.97
CA GLN A 46 10.21 2.15 2.91
C GLN A 46 8.69 2.03 3.14
N ILE A 47 8.11 3.08 3.69
CA ILE A 47 6.69 3.20 4.02
C ILE A 47 6.12 4.39 3.25
N VAL A 48 4.87 4.32 2.84
CA VAL A 48 4.18 5.44 2.18
C VAL A 48 3.00 5.87 3.03
N LEU A 49 2.90 7.16 3.27
CA LEU A 49 1.81 7.80 3.99
C LEU A 49 0.90 8.54 3.01
N SER A 50 -0.40 8.57 3.31
CA SER A 50 -1.42 9.20 2.50
C SER A 50 -2.33 10.07 3.37
N GLY A 51 -2.82 11.19 2.83
CA GLY A 51 -3.68 12.09 3.56
C GLY A 51 -3.95 13.40 2.82
N LYS A 52 -4.60 14.36 3.51
CA LYS A 52 -4.74 15.71 2.99
C LYS A 52 -3.38 16.40 2.93
N ASN A 53 -3.15 17.22 1.89
CA ASN A 53 -1.87 17.90 1.74
C ASN A 53 -1.51 18.78 2.95
N ILE A 54 -2.49 19.44 3.57
CA ILE A 54 -2.27 20.26 4.77
C ILE A 54 -1.77 19.42 5.95
N ASP A 55 -2.30 18.24 6.12
CA ASP A 55 -1.90 17.31 7.17
C ASP A 55 -0.53 16.68 6.87
N LEU A 56 -0.27 16.34 5.60
CA LEU A 56 1.03 15.82 5.18
C LEU A 56 2.16 16.83 5.37
N ILE A 57 1.91 18.14 5.22
CA ILE A 57 2.90 19.19 5.51
C ILE A 57 3.29 19.12 6.99
N LYS A 58 2.31 19.13 7.91
CA LYS A 58 2.56 19.02 9.36
C LYS A 58 3.30 17.73 9.70
N LEU A 59 2.85 16.62 9.12
CA LEU A 59 3.49 15.31 9.30
C LEU A 59 4.94 15.31 8.84
N THR A 60 5.26 15.90 7.67
CA THR A 60 6.64 15.95 7.17
C THR A 60 7.56 16.72 8.09
N ASP A 61 7.06 17.78 8.75
CA ASP A 61 7.84 18.55 9.71
C ASP A 61 8.09 17.75 11.01
N VAL A 62 7.08 17.00 11.50
CA VAL A 62 7.27 16.09 12.63
C VAL A 62 8.26 14.98 12.28
N LEU A 63 8.19 14.40 11.10
CA LEU A 63 9.16 13.38 10.65
C LEU A 63 10.58 13.93 10.59
N LYS A 64 10.78 15.15 10.05
CA LYS A 64 12.08 15.83 10.02
C LYS A 64 12.64 16.07 11.42
N THR A 65 11.81 16.57 12.34
CA THR A 65 12.20 16.81 13.74
C THR A 65 12.65 15.52 14.43
N ASN A 66 12.08 14.37 14.05
CA ASN A 66 12.49 13.05 14.52
C ASN A 66 13.66 12.44 13.72
N GLY A 67 14.31 13.21 12.82
CA GLY A 67 15.43 12.73 12.02
C GLY A 67 15.05 11.74 10.91
N ILE A 68 13.75 11.61 10.58
CA ILE A 68 13.24 10.64 9.62
C ILE A 68 13.18 11.27 8.23
N LYS A 69 13.90 10.67 7.28
CA LYS A 69 13.92 11.10 5.89
C LYS A 69 12.57 10.84 5.23
N ASN A 70 12.05 11.86 4.54
CA ASN A 70 10.79 11.73 3.82
C ASN A 70 10.83 12.50 2.49
N ILE A 71 10.02 12.04 1.51
CA ILE A 71 9.97 12.60 0.16
C ILE A 71 8.50 12.64 -0.29
N LYS A 72 8.02 13.82 -0.71
CA LYS A 72 6.69 13.93 -1.33
C LYS A 72 6.69 13.19 -2.67
N LEU A 73 5.68 12.35 -2.88
CA LEU A 73 5.53 11.62 -4.13
C LEU A 73 4.83 12.48 -5.19
N PRO A 74 5.22 12.36 -6.47
CA PRO A 74 4.60 13.09 -7.58
C PRO A 74 3.28 12.44 -8.02
N VAL A 75 2.37 12.22 -7.07
CA VAL A 75 1.04 11.64 -7.31
C VAL A 75 -0.05 12.66 -7.04
N SER A 76 -1.16 12.53 -7.75
CA SER A 76 -2.27 13.50 -7.72
C SER A 76 -3.40 13.13 -6.77
N ALA A 77 -3.34 11.97 -6.13
CA ALA A 77 -4.40 11.49 -5.24
C ALA A 77 -3.82 10.76 -4.01
N PRO A 78 -4.52 10.81 -2.87
CA PRO A 78 -4.13 10.14 -1.63
C PRO A 78 -4.62 8.68 -1.64
N PHE A 79 -3.94 7.81 -2.39
CA PHE A 79 -4.34 6.41 -2.50
C PHE A 79 -4.24 5.66 -1.17
N HIS A 80 -5.03 4.61 -1.02
CA HIS A 80 -5.02 3.67 0.11
C HIS A 80 -5.28 4.33 1.48
N CYS A 81 -6.19 5.31 1.54
CA CYS A 81 -6.68 5.93 2.77
C CYS A 81 -8.17 6.27 2.65
N LYS A 82 -8.79 6.65 3.76
CA LYS A 82 -10.24 6.95 3.85
C LYS A 82 -10.71 8.08 2.92
N LEU A 83 -9.81 8.94 2.45
CA LEU A 83 -10.16 9.98 1.46
C LEU A 83 -10.58 9.38 0.10
N MET A 84 -10.29 8.11 -0.14
CA MET A 84 -10.69 7.40 -1.37
C MET A 84 -12.12 6.87 -1.34
N LYS A 85 -12.93 7.16 -0.31
CA LYS A 85 -14.28 6.63 -0.11
C LYS A 85 -15.19 6.76 -1.35
N ASN A 86 -15.19 7.91 -2.02
CA ASN A 86 -15.98 8.11 -3.24
C ASN A 86 -15.57 7.13 -4.37
N ALA A 87 -14.28 6.82 -4.48
CA ALA A 87 -13.81 5.82 -5.44
C ALA A 87 -14.23 4.41 -5.01
N THR A 88 -14.23 4.12 -3.71
CA THR A 88 -14.67 2.84 -3.18
C THR A 88 -16.13 2.58 -3.51
N GLU A 89 -17.02 3.55 -3.30
CA GLU A 89 -18.44 3.43 -3.58
C GLU A 89 -18.73 3.15 -5.07
N ILE A 90 -18.05 3.86 -5.97
CA ILE A 90 -18.15 3.65 -7.42
C ILE A 90 -17.64 2.25 -7.79
N MET A 91 -16.46 1.87 -7.30
CA MET A 91 -15.84 0.59 -7.64
C MET A 91 -16.59 -0.60 -7.02
N GLU A 92 -17.16 -0.43 -5.83
CA GLU A 92 -18.02 -1.43 -5.20
C GLU A 92 -19.21 -1.77 -6.10
N HIS A 93 -19.87 -0.73 -6.63
CA HIS A 93 -20.99 -0.93 -7.56
C HIS A 93 -20.57 -1.69 -8.83
N GLU A 94 -19.41 -1.37 -9.40
CA GLU A 94 -18.90 -2.05 -10.59
C GLU A 94 -18.42 -3.48 -10.28
N ILE A 95 -17.69 -3.68 -9.18
CA ILE A 95 -17.19 -4.99 -8.76
C ILE A 95 -18.37 -5.95 -8.46
N LYS A 96 -19.47 -5.47 -7.87
CA LYS A 96 -20.65 -6.28 -7.60
C LYS A 96 -21.34 -6.83 -8.85
N LYS A 97 -21.18 -6.18 -10.00
CA LYS A 97 -21.74 -6.64 -11.29
C LYS A 97 -20.92 -7.78 -11.91
N ILE A 98 -19.67 -7.93 -11.53
CA ILE A 98 -18.76 -8.92 -12.12
C ILE A 98 -19.00 -10.29 -11.48
N ASN A 99 -19.12 -11.31 -12.32
CA ASN A 99 -19.12 -12.69 -11.87
C ASN A 99 -17.67 -13.13 -11.65
N PHE A 100 -17.28 -13.35 -10.39
CA PHE A 100 -15.98 -13.90 -10.03
C PHE A 100 -16.05 -15.41 -9.94
N GLU A 101 -14.95 -16.07 -10.29
CA GLU A 101 -14.75 -17.51 -10.06
C GLU A 101 -13.72 -17.70 -8.96
N ASP A 102 -13.78 -18.86 -8.30
CA ASP A 102 -12.76 -19.23 -7.32
C ASP A 102 -11.41 -19.42 -8.02
N SER A 103 -10.37 -18.89 -7.41
CA SER A 103 -9.03 -18.99 -7.98
C SER A 103 -8.53 -20.44 -7.95
N LYS A 104 -7.99 -20.91 -9.09
CA LYS A 104 -7.27 -22.18 -9.18
C LYS A 104 -5.85 -22.11 -8.60
N LYS A 105 -5.38 -20.93 -8.27
CA LYS A 105 -4.06 -20.66 -7.73
C LYS A 105 -4.19 -19.86 -6.44
N LEU A 106 -3.21 -20.03 -5.57
CA LEU A 106 -3.13 -19.25 -4.36
C LEU A 106 -3.04 -17.76 -4.68
N LEU A 107 -3.89 -16.96 -4.05
CA LEU A 107 -3.88 -15.51 -4.11
C LEU A 107 -3.58 -14.96 -2.71
N ILE A 108 -2.72 -13.95 -2.64
CA ILE A 108 -2.44 -13.22 -1.41
C ILE A 108 -3.05 -11.82 -1.50
N SER A 109 -3.82 -11.47 -0.48
CA SER A 109 -4.43 -10.14 -0.39
C SER A 109 -3.44 -9.10 0.13
N ASN A 110 -3.36 -7.95 -0.51
CA ASN A 110 -2.62 -6.80 0.03
C ASN A 110 -3.26 -6.21 1.30
N VAL A 111 -4.56 -6.43 1.53
CA VAL A 111 -5.29 -5.89 2.68
C VAL A 111 -5.00 -6.67 3.95
N THR A 112 -5.02 -8.00 3.86
CA THR A 112 -4.83 -8.90 5.00
C THR A 112 -3.40 -9.41 5.13
N ALA A 113 -2.62 -9.36 4.04
CA ALA A 113 -1.35 -10.07 3.88
C ALA A 113 -1.52 -11.58 4.14
N ASP A 114 -2.64 -12.14 3.70
CA ASP A 114 -2.99 -13.55 3.89
C ASP A 114 -3.64 -14.13 2.64
N GLU A 115 -3.83 -15.44 2.62
CA GLU A 115 -4.46 -16.18 1.52
C GLU A 115 -5.93 -15.78 1.39
N ILE A 116 -6.39 -15.70 0.15
CA ILE A 116 -7.80 -15.50 -0.17
C ILE A 116 -8.45 -16.87 -0.37
N SER A 117 -9.48 -17.19 0.42
CA SER A 117 -10.08 -18.51 0.48
C SER A 117 -11.09 -18.76 -0.65
N ASN A 118 -11.81 -17.72 -1.09
CA ASN A 118 -12.86 -17.88 -2.09
C ASN A 118 -13.16 -16.56 -2.83
N LYS A 119 -14.00 -16.64 -3.86
CA LYS A 119 -14.37 -15.50 -4.72
C LYS A 119 -15.13 -14.37 -3.99
N GLU A 120 -15.93 -14.68 -2.98
CA GLU A 120 -16.66 -13.66 -2.23
C GLU A 120 -15.72 -12.87 -1.33
N GLU A 121 -14.76 -13.53 -0.72
CA GLU A 121 -13.69 -12.87 0.01
C GLU A 121 -12.83 -12.02 -0.91
N LEU A 122 -12.44 -12.55 -2.09
CA LEU A 122 -11.71 -11.80 -3.11
C LEU A 122 -12.44 -10.49 -3.48
N LYS A 123 -13.73 -10.60 -3.78
CA LYS A 123 -14.58 -9.45 -4.14
C LYS A 123 -14.58 -8.38 -3.05
N ASN A 124 -14.78 -8.79 -1.79
CA ASN A 124 -14.79 -7.88 -0.64
C ASN A 124 -13.40 -7.24 -0.40
N LEU A 125 -12.32 -7.99 -0.55
CA LEU A 125 -10.96 -7.48 -0.39
C LEU A 125 -10.55 -6.53 -1.50
N LEU A 126 -11.00 -6.73 -2.74
CA LEU A 126 -10.79 -5.78 -3.84
C LEU A 126 -11.46 -4.43 -3.57
N ILE A 127 -12.65 -4.43 -2.98
CA ILE A 127 -13.33 -3.19 -2.57
C ILE A 127 -12.55 -2.51 -1.45
N LYS A 128 -12.22 -3.25 -0.39
CA LYS A 128 -11.47 -2.73 0.77
C LYS A 128 -10.08 -2.19 0.38
N GLN A 129 -9.43 -2.79 -0.62
CA GLN A 129 -8.10 -2.41 -1.08
C GLN A 129 -7.99 -0.93 -1.44
N ILE A 130 -9.07 -0.30 -1.89
CA ILE A 130 -9.07 1.09 -2.36
C ILE A 130 -8.74 2.07 -1.22
N GLU A 131 -9.21 1.79 -0.02
CA GLU A 131 -9.01 2.62 1.18
C GLU A 131 -8.01 2.01 2.17
N SER A 132 -7.60 0.74 1.96
CA SER A 132 -6.79 0.02 2.92
C SER A 132 -5.32 0.04 2.56
N ARG A 133 -4.48 0.01 3.60
CA ARG A 133 -3.02 -0.15 3.50
C ARG A 133 -2.65 -1.37 2.65
N VAL A 134 -1.69 -1.17 1.77
CA VAL A 134 -1.01 -2.25 1.04
C VAL A 134 0.06 -2.85 1.94
N ARG A 135 -0.14 -4.07 2.41
CA ARG A 135 0.75 -4.82 3.30
C ARG A 135 1.73 -5.68 2.48
N TRP A 136 2.45 -5.02 1.54
CA TRP A 136 3.31 -5.72 0.59
C TRP A 136 4.45 -6.49 1.26
N ARG A 137 5.14 -5.87 2.21
CA ARG A 137 6.23 -6.50 2.95
C ARG A 137 5.77 -7.79 3.64
N GLU A 138 4.65 -7.72 4.34
CA GLU A 138 4.08 -8.86 5.05
C GLU A 138 3.63 -9.96 4.08
N SER A 139 3.03 -9.58 2.94
CA SER A 139 2.63 -10.52 1.88
C SER A 139 3.83 -11.28 1.30
N VAL A 140 4.94 -10.60 1.03
CA VAL A 140 6.17 -11.24 0.54
C VAL A 140 6.77 -12.16 1.60
N ILE A 141 6.81 -11.74 2.86
CA ILE A 141 7.29 -12.58 3.96
C ILE A 141 6.43 -13.84 4.10
N LEU A 142 5.10 -13.72 4.05
CA LEU A 142 4.20 -14.88 4.07
C LEU A 142 4.51 -15.85 2.93
N MET A 143 4.65 -15.36 1.69
CA MET A 143 4.97 -16.21 0.54
C MET A 143 6.30 -16.95 0.72
N ILE A 144 7.33 -16.28 1.21
CA ILE A 144 8.64 -16.89 1.49
C ILE A 144 8.52 -17.96 2.58
N ASN A 145 7.78 -17.70 3.66
CA ASN A 145 7.55 -18.67 4.74
C ASN A 145 6.77 -19.90 4.26
N LYS A 146 5.98 -19.75 3.20
CA LYS A 146 5.29 -20.85 2.51
C LYS A 146 6.16 -21.57 1.46
N GLY A 147 7.44 -21.23 1.36
CA GLY A 147 8.41 -21.89 0.49
C GLY A 147 8.56 -21.25 -0.90
N VAL A 148 7.98 -20.11 -1.16
CA VAL A 148 8.22 -19.39 -2.42
C VAL A 148 9.65 -18.86 -2.43
N SER A 149 10.44 -19.35 -3.38
CA SER A 149 11.86 -19.00 -3.57
C SER A 149 12.13 -18.24 -4.88
N HIS A 150 11.12 -18.13 -5.76
CA HIS A 150 11.24 -17.47 -7.05
C HIS A 150 10.04 -16.56 -7.29
N PHE A 151 10.31 -15.28 -7.52
CA PHE A 151 9.32 -14.24 -7.82
C PHE A 151 9.47 -13.79 -9.28
N ILE A 152 8.36 -13.59 -9.96
CA ILE A 152 8.32 -13.09 -11.34
C ILE A 152 7.42 -11.86 -11.36
N GLU A 153 7.99 -10.69 -11.63
CA GLU A 153 7.22 -9.47 -11.85
C GLU A 153 6.83 -9.38 -13.32
N ILE A 154 5.52 -9.30 -13.59
CA ILE A 154 4.98 -9.20 -14.94
C ILE A 154 4.35 -7.82 -15.09
N GLY A 155 4.87 -7.00 -16.02
CA GLY A 155 4.38 -5.66 -16.30
C GLY A 155 5.49 -4.63 -16.48
N PRO A 156 5.15 -3.35 -16.63
CA PRO A 156 6.13 -2.29 -16.88
C PRO A 156 6.96 -2.00 -15.63
N GLY A 157 8.27 -1.90 -15.81
CA GLY A 157 9.22 -1.52 -14.76
C GLY A 157 9.75 -2.70 -13.94
N LYS A 158 10.33 -2.38 -12.76
CA LYS A 158 10.99 -3.33 -11.85
C LYS A 158 10.82 -2.92 -10.38
N VAL A 159 9.70 -2.27 -10.06
CA VAL A 159 9.49 -1.69 -8.72
C VAL A 159 9.30 -2.79 -7.69
N LEU A 160 8.42 -3.76 -7.97
CA LEU A 160 8.12 -4.84 -7.04
C LEU A 160 9.33 -5.78 -6.88
N SER A 161 10.06 -6.07 -7.94
CA SER A 161 11.32 -6.81 -7.91
C SER A 161 12.34 -6.14 -6.98
N GLY A 162 12.46 -4.82 -7.05
CA GLY A 162 13.32 -4.05 -6.14
C GLY A 162 12.89 -4.14 -4.69
N LEU A 163 11.58 -4.16 -4.41
CA LEU A 163 11.03 -4.32 -3.06
C LEU A 163 11.26 -5.73 -2.52
N VAL A 164 10.96 -6.77 -3.33
CA VAL A 164 11.23 -8.17 -2.94
C VAL A 164 12.69 -8.37 -2.59
N LYS A 165 13.63 -7.81 -3.39
CA LYS A 165 15.08 -7.91 -3.14
C LYS A 165 15.51 -7.25 -1.84
N ARG A 166 14.85 -6.17 -1.41
CA ARG A 166 15.09 -5.52 -0.12
C ARG A 166 14.58 -6.36 1.04
N ILE A 167 13.42 -7.02 0.87
CA ILE A 167 12.81 -7.87 1.90
C ILE A 167 13.63 -9.14 2.09
N ASN A 168 14.05 -9.80 0.98
CA ASN A 168 14.88 -10.99 1.05
C ASN A 168 15.84 -11.07 -0.15
N LYS A 169 17.14 -11.11 0.16
CA LYS A 169 18.21 -11.16 -0.85
C LYS A 169 18.44 -12.57 -1.45
N ASN A 170 17.89 -13.60 -0.80
CA ASN A 170 18.17 -15.01 -1.15
C ASN A 170 17.15 -15.58 -2.15
N VAL A 171 16.08 -14.86 -2.45
CA VAL A 171 15.11 -15.31 -3.44
C VAL A 171 15.54 -14.95 -4.86
N LYS A 172 15.17 -15.81 -5.82
CA LYS A 172 15.33 -15.55 -7.24
C LYS A 172 14.25 -14.57 -7.70
N ILE A 173 14.63 -13.63 -8.57
CA ILE A 173 13.70 -12.63 -9.10
C ILE A 173 13.94 -12.49 -10.60
N ASP A 174 12.87 -12.63 -11.38
CA ASP A 174 12.83 -12.37 -12.81
C ASP A 174 11.77 -11.28 -13.10
N THR A 175 11.94 -10.57 -14.22
CA THR A 175 10.99 -9.57 -14.68
C THR A 175 10.62 -9.86 -16.14
N ILE A 176 9.32 -9.82 -16.43
CA ILE A 176 8.79 -9.93 -17.79
C ILE A 176 8.14 -8.58 -18.11
N ASN A 177 8.87 -7.75 -18.86
CA ASN A 177 8.38 -6.45 -19.30
C ASN A 177 7.67 -6.63 -20.65
N SER A 178 6.41 -6.20 -20.73
CA SER A 178 5.63 -6.15 -21.97
C SER A 178 5.87 -4.82 -22.67
#